data_c219c13f2aaeeb04f15c82f1d26aaacc
#
_entry.id   c219c13f2aaeeb04f15c82f1d26aaacc
#
_cell.length_a   1.000
_cell.length_b   1.000
_cell.length_c   1.000
_cell.angle_alpha   90.00
_cell.angle_beta   90.00
_cell.angle_gamma   90.00
#
_symmetry.space_group_name_H-M   'P 1'
#
loop_
_entity.id
_entity.type
_entity.pdbx_description
1 polymer ?
#
loop_
_entity_poly.entity_id
_entity_poly.type
_entity_poly.pdbx_seq_one_letter_code
_entity_poly.pdbx_strand_id
1 'polypeptide(L)'
;MISFYALTRACVMSFSALALLPFISQAVNAAAPFPNKPIKIIVTASPGGTTDISARALSDILGKELGQSVIIENKAGGAGIIGIQALLAAPPDGYTMAMGNIGPNAINYSLYKNLPYKMEDMEPVTIVIANPNVLVVNSDFPAKTVGELVAMAKANPGKYSFASSGRGQSIHMSGELLRLQAGIDVIHVPYKGAGPALADLLGGQVTMMVDNLPSSMSYIKAGKLRALAVTSKNRVAELPDVPTMMQSGFPNFEVTAWFGLFVPAGTPKPVIDKLYVAVKKALETPEIKQRWKDLGGWAVGDTPANTKIFIAAEKKKWEQVAQQAKIEAE
;
A
#
# COMPACT_ATOMS: atom_id res chain seq x y z
N MET A 1 33.68 104.26 32.33
CA MET A 1 32.60 104.64 33.30
C MET A 1 31.68 103.49 33.46
N ILE A 2 31.67 102.83 34.60
CA ILE A 2 30.53 102.28 35.35
C ILE A 2 29.66 101.24 34.56
N SER A 3 29.74 100.00 34.91
CA SER A 3 29.16 99.25 36.08
C SER A 3 27.93 98.43 35.64
N PHE A 4 27.79 97.28 35.91
CA PHE A 4 27.18 96.46 36.96
C PHE A 4 26.81 95.02 36.49
N TYR A 5 27.17 94.11 37.34
CA TYR A 5 26.80 92.71 37.53
C TYR A 5 25.36 92.31 37.34
N ALA A 6 25.11 91.11 36.86
CA ALA A 6 24.14 90.20 37.46
C ALA A 6 24.41 88.76 37.07
N LEU A 7 24.75 87.95 38.07
CA LEU A 7 24.74 86.47 38.03
C LEU A 7 23.30 86.00 37.98
N THR A 8 23.01 85.08 37.06
CA THR A 8 21.88 84.17 37.25
C THR A 8 22.29 82.74 36.98
N ARG A 9 22.20 81.96 38.07
CA ARG A 9 22.40 80.51 38.08
C ARG A 9 21.27 79.85 37.27
N ALA A 10 21.58 79.13 36.22
CA ALA A 10 20.66 78.22 35.56
C ALA A 10 20.89 76.81 36.07
N CYS A 11 19.88 76.30 36.78
CA CYS A 11 19.79 74.93 37.27
C CYS A 11 19.56 73.98 36.10
N VAL A 12 20.54 73.13 35.77
CA VAL A 12 20.38 72.07 34.77
C VAL A 12 19.64 70.89 35.42
N MET A 13 18.34 70.78 35.13
CA MET A 13 17.60 69.54 35.42
C MET A 13 17.88 68.53 34.33
N SER A 14 18.67 67.50 34.69
CA SER A 14 18.84 66.33 33.85
C SER A 14 17.59 65.42 33.89
N PHE A 15 16.81 65.46 32.80
CA PHE A 15 15.73 64.52 32.61
C PHE A 15 16.31 63.19 32.07
N SER A 16 16.48 62.21 32.97
CA SER A 16 16.76 60.83 32.57
C SER A 16 15.47 60.24 31.91
N ALA A 17 15.44 60.24 30.56
CA ALA A 17 14.42 59.52 29.84
C ALA A 17 14.73 58.02 29.91
N LEU A 18 14.07 57.30 30.86
CA LEU A 18 14.05 55.85 30.94
C LEU A 18 13.28 55.32 29.73
N ALA A 19 13.97 54.90 28.66
CA ALA A 19 13.42 54.27 27.48
C ALA A 19 12.78 52.92 27.92
N LEU A 20 11.48 52.86 28.07
CA LEU A 20 10.68 51.61 28.13
C LEU A 20 10.74 50.96 26.75
N LEU A 21 11.66 50.02 26.55
CA LEU A 21 11.60 49.10 25.43
C LEU A 21 10.42 48.16 25.61
N PRO A 22 9.45 48.13 24.70
CA PRO A 22 8.41 47.11 24.76
C PRO A 22 9.06 45.75 24.54
N PHE A 23 9.05 44.89 25.55
CA PHE A 23 9.29 43.44 25.36
C PHE A 23 8.14 42.93 24.52
N ILE A 24 8.36 42.87 23.17
CA ILE A 24 7.54 42.10 22.29
C ILE A 24 7.80 40.64 22.64
N SER A 25 7.00 40.10 23.58
CA SER A 25 6.88 38.65 23.73
C SER A 25 6.42 38.09 22.40
N GLN A 26 7.36 37.62 21.59
CA GLN A 26 7.01 36.70 20.50
C GLN A 26 6.38 35.49 21.17
N ALA A 27 5.04 35.47 21.14
CA ALA A 27 4.30 34.26 21.42
C ALA A 27 4.81 33.24 20.42
N VAL A 28 5.69 32.32 20.87
CA VAL A 28 6.05 31.13 20.12
C VAL A 28 4.73 30.43 19.89
N ASN A 29 4.21 30.60 18.70
CA ASN A 29 3.02 29.91 18.24
C ASN A 29 3.39 28.42 18.22
N ALA A 30 3.23 27.75 19.37
CA ALA A 30 3.46 26.32 19.47
C ALA A 30 2.49 25.69 18.47
N ALA A 31 3.05 25.21 17.36
CA ALA A 31 2.25 24.54 16.35
C ALA A 31 1.38 23.49 17.04
N ALA A 32 0.08 23.52 16.77
CA ALA A 32 -0.85 22.59 17.38
C ALA A 32 -0.34 21.15 17.19
N PRO A 33 -0.45 20.29 18.21
CA PRO A 33 0.14 18.96 18.16
C PRO A 33 -0.41 18.15 16.98
N PHE A 34 0.48 17.51 16.21
CA PHE A 34 0.10 16.59 15.13
C PHE A 34 -0.69 15.40 15.69
N PRO A 35 -1.78 14.93 15.00
CA PRO A 35 -2.50 15.60 13.93
C PRO A 35 -3.57 16.57 14.47
N ASN A 36 -3.81 17.69 13.77
CA ASN A 36 -4.83 18.70 14.10
C ASN A 36 -5.79 18.98 12.94
N LYS A 37 -5.67 18.23 11.85
CA LYS A 37 -6.53 18.28 10.65
C LYS A 37 -6.68 16.87 10.07
N PRO A 38 -7.65 16.63 9.15
CA PRO A 38 -7.84 15.33 8.53
C PRO A 38 -6.58 14.80 7.84
N ILE A 39 -6.41 13.47 7.90
CA ILE A 39 -5.31 12.75 7.26
C ILE A 39 -5.84 12.10 5.98
N LYS A 40 -5.07 12.15 4.91
CA LYS A 40 -5.38 11.52 3.64
C LYS A 40 -4.58 10.24 3.47
N ILE A 41 -5.24 9.17 3.01
CA ILE A 41 -4.58 7.97 2.51
C ILE A 41 -4.85 7.86 1.01
N ILE A 42 -3.80 8.01 0.20
CA ILE A 42 -3.81 7.73 -1.22
C ILE A 42 -3.73 6.21 -1.40
N VAL A 43 -4.74 5.63 -2.06
CA VAL A 43 -4.76 4.22 -2.43
C VAL A 43 -4.19 4.10 -3.84
N THR A 44 -3.08 3.35 -4.00
CA THR A 44 -2.34 3.24 -5.27
C THR A 44 -3.01 2.34 -6.32
N ALA A 45 -4.29 2.00 -6.12
CA ALA A 45 -5.08 1.10 -6.96
C ALA A 45 -6.54 1.56 -7.08
N SER A 46 -7.28 0.96 -8.02
CA SER A 46 -8.72 1.20 -8.16
C SER A 46 -9.52 0.65 -6.95
N PRO A 47 -10.73 1.18 -6.71
CA PRO A 47 -11.63 0.65 -5.70
C PRO A 47 -11.90 -0.85 -5.87
N GLY A 48 -12.19 -1.54 -4.77
CA GLY A 48 -12.58 -2.96 -4.72
C GLY A 48 -11.43 -3.96 -4.75
N GLY A 49 -10.17 -3.54 -4.96
CA GLY A 49 -9.00 -4.40 -4.78
C GLY A 49 -8.50 -4.41 -3.34
N THR A 50 -7.63 -5.36 -2.99
CA THR A 50 -7.10 -5.53 -1.62
C THR A 50 -6.45 -4.27 -1.06
N THR A 51 -5.75 -3.46 -1.88
CA THR A 51 -5.19 -2.17 -1.47
C THR A 51 -6.27 -1.22 -0.94
N ASP A 52 -7.39 -1.12 -1.65
CA ASP A 52 -8.53 -0.26 -1.27
C ASP A 52 -9.28 -0.82 -0.05
N ILE A 53 -9.55 -2.12 -0.05
CA ILE A 53 -10.20 -2.83 1.07
C ILE A 53 -9.41 -2.62 2.36
N SER A 54 -8.08 -2.74 2.29
CA SER A 54 -7.19 -2.56 3.45
C SER A 54 -7.19 -1.14 3.99
N ALA A 55 -7.14 -0.13 3.11
CA ALA A 55 -7.18 1.27 3.50
C ALA A 55 -8.51 1.63 4.18
N ARG A 56 -9.65 1.21 3.59
CA ARG A 56 -10.98 1.48 4.14
C ARG A 56 -11.25 0.76 5.45
N ALA A 57 -10.80 -0.50 5.56
CA ALA A 57 -10.96 -1.26 6.80
C ALA A 57 -10.23 -0.63 7.97
N LEU A 58 -9.09 0.04 7.70
CA LEU A 58 -8.28 0.68 8.72
C LEU A 58 -8.75 2.11 9.05
N SER A 59 -9.37 2.82 8.08
CA SER A 59 -9.60 4.27 8.14
C SER A 59 -10.38 4.72 9.38
N ASP A 60 -11.47 4.03 9.72
CA ASP A 60 -12.35 4.44 10.83
C ASP A 60 -11.67 4.25 12.19
N ILE A 61 -10.97 3.13 12.38
CA ILE A 61 -10.27 2.82 13.63
C ILE A 61 -9.05 3.73 13.77
N LEU A 62 -8.30 3.92 12.68
CA LEU A 62 -7.17 4.83 12.69
C LEU A 62 -7.60 6.27 12.95
N GLY A 63 -8.76 6.69 12.43
CA GLY A 63 -9.35 7.98 12.72
C GLY A 63 -9.66 8.18 14.20
N LYS A 64 -10.21 7.17 14.88
CA LYS A 64 -10.43 7.19 16.33
C LYS A 64 -9.12 7.29 17.12
N GLU A 65 -8.09 6.50 16.74
CA GLU A 65 -6.79 6.52 17.40
C GLU A 65 -6.04 7.85 17.23
N LEU A 66 -6.21 8.52 16.10
CA LEU A 66 -5.55 9.79 15.81
C LEU A 66 -6.39 11.02 16.20
N GLY A 67 -7.67 10.84 16.53
CA GLY A 67 -8.60 11.94 16.84
C GLY A 67 -8.89 12.84 15.62
N GLN A 68 -8.69 12.35 14.39
CA GLN A 68 -8.89 13.07 13.14
C GLN A 68 -9.49 12.15 12.07
N SER A 69 -10.32 12.70 11.19
CA SER A 69 -10.87 11.94 10.08
C SER A 69 -9.77 11.42 9.15
N VAL A 70 -9.91 10.19 8.66
CA VAL A 70 -9.02 9.60 7.66
C VAL A 70 -9.77 9.47 6.33
N ILE A 71 -9.32 10.21 5.32
CA ILE A 71 -9.94 10.32 4.00
C ILE A 71 -9.22 9.40 3.03
N ILE A 72 -9.97 8.56 2.32
CA ILE A 72 -9.43 7.64 1.31
C ILE A 72 -9.61 8.21 -0.09
N GLU A 73 -8.51 8.30 -0.85
CA GLU A 73 -8.49 8.79 -2.23
C GLU A 73 -7.79 7.77 -3.15
N ASN A 74 -8.53 7.18 -4.11
CA ASN A 74 -7.94 6.24 -5.07
C ASN A 74 -7.22 6.97 -6.21
N LYS A 75 -5.94 6.66 -6.43
CA LYS A 75 -5.08 7.14 -7.53
C LYS A 75 -4.50 5.95 -8.28
N ALA A 76 -5.33 5.32 -9.09
CA ALA A 76 -4.98 4.11 -9.82
C ALA A 76 -4.24 4.38 -11.14
N GLY A 77 -3.42 3.44 -11.58
CA GLY A 77 -2.76 3.45 -12.89
C GLY A 77 -1.25 3.26 -12.81
N GLY A 78 -0.63 2.85 -13.95
CA GLY A 78 0.80 2.58 -14.05
C GLY A 78 1.28 1.60 -12.97
N ALA A 79 0.53 0.54 -12.68
CA ALA A 79 0.88 -0.41 -11.62
C ALA A 79 1.16 0.25 -10.25
N GLY A 80 0.42 1.31 -9.91
CA GLY A 80 0.56 2.06 -8.67
C GLY A 80 1.49 3.28 -8.76
N ILE A 81 2.20 3.47 -9.87
CA ILE A 81 3.13 4.59 -10.08
C ILE A 81 2.42 5.94 -9.88
N ILE A 82 1.20 6.11 -10.44
CA ILE A 82 0.42 7.35 -10.30
C ILE A 82 0.13 7.68 -8.83
N GLY A 83 -0.23 6.67 -8.04
CA GLY A 83 -0.48 6.85 -6.61
C GLY A 83 0.76 7.23 -5.82
N ILE A 84 1.92 6.61 -6.13
CA ILE A 84 3.19 6.96 -5.51
C ILE A 84 3.61 8.39 -5.88
N GLN A 85 3.52 8.79 -7.16
CA GLN A 85 3.81 10.17 -7.57
C GLN A 85 2.91 11.19 -6.84
N ALA A 86 1.63 10.87 -6.64
CA ALA A 86 0.72 11.72 -5.87
C ALA A 86 1.11 11.82 -4.39
N LEU A 87 1.65 10.75 -3.78
CA LEU A 87 2.24 10.81 -2.44
C LEU A 87 3.44 11.73 -2.41
N LEU A 88 4.37 11.56 -3.34
CA LEU A 88 5.64 12.32 -3.38
C LEU A 88 5.45 13.81 -3.69
N ALA A 89 4.33 14.19 -4.30
CA ALA A 89 3.94 15.59 -4.50
C ALA A 89 3.35 16.23 -3.23
N ALA A 90 3.07 15.45 -2.18
CA ALA A 90 2.53 15.96 -0.92
C ALA A 90 3.65 16.44 0.01
N PRO A 91 3.39 17.42 0.91
CA PRO A 91 4.34 17.83 1.94
C PRO A 91 4.71 16.65 2.86
N PRO A 92 5.99 16.57 3.32
CA PRO A 92 6.43 15.54 4.26
C PRO A 92 6.04 15.88 5.70
N ASP A 93 4.74 16.13 5.94
CA ASP A 93 4.19 16.57 7.23
C ASP A 93 3.35 15.47 7.93
N GLY A 94 3.20 14.30 7.31
CA GLY A 94 2.46 13.15 7.82
C GLY A 94 0.94 13.21 7.58
N TYR A 95 0.40 14.28 7.01
CA TYR A 95 -1.04 14.38 6.69
C TYR A 95 -1.45 13.70 5.40
N THR A 96 -0.47 13.28 4.59
CA THR A 96 -0.72 12.44 3.42
C THR A 96 0.11 11.17 3.53
N MET A 97 -0.56 10.03 3.53
CA MET A 97 0.04 8.70 3.45
C MET A 97 -0.37 8.03 2.13
N ALA A 98 0.37 7.01 1.71
CA ALA A 98 -0.11 6.09 0.68
C ALA A 98 -0.31 4.70 1.27
N MET A 99 -1.43 4.04 0.92
CA MET A 99 -1.54 2.60 1.00
C MET A 99 -0.90 2.03 -0.25
N GLY A 100 0.36 1.64 -0.10
CA GLY A 100 1.15 0.97 -1.12
C GLY A 100 1.01 -0.55 -1.01
N ASN A 101 1.67 -1.25 -1.92
CA ASN A 101 1.73 -2.71 -1.92
C ASN A 101 3.04 -3.19 -2.57
N ILE A 102 3.20 -4.49 -2.62
CA ILE A 102 4.39 -5.16 -3.16
C ILE A 102 4.78 -4.70 -4.58
N GLY A 103 3.82 -4.32 -5.45
CA GLY A 103 4.07 -3.85 -6.81
C GLY A 103 4.92 -2.57 -6.81
N PRO A 104 4.34 -1.40 -6.49
CA PRO A 104 5.06 -0.13 -6.55
C PRO A 104 6.18 -0.01 -5.53
N ASN A 105 6.16 -0.77 -4.43
CA ASN A 105 7.12 -0.64 -3.35
C ASN A 105 8.23 -1.71 -3.34
N ALA A 106 8.18 -2.71 -4.25
CA ALA A 106 9.24 -3.71 -4.40
C ALA A 106 9.45 -4.15 -5.85
N ILE A 107 8.42 -4.66 -6.55
CA ILE A 107 8.55 -5.31 -7.84
C ILE A 107 8.90 -4.31 -8.96
N ASN A 108 8.27 -3.13 -8.97
CA ASN A 108 8.44 -2.15 -10.05
C ASN A 108 9.89 -1.70 -10.23
N TYR A 109 10.70 -1.69 -9.19
CA TYR A 109 12.13 -1.36 -9.28
C TYR A 109 12.93 -2.30 -10.19
N SER A 110 12.41 -3.50 -10.45
CA SER A 110 13.04 -4.50 -11.31
C SER A 110 12.44 -4.56 -12.72
N LEU A 111 11.23 -4.02 -12.90
CA LEU A 111 10.49 -4.14 -14.17
C LEU A 111 10.44 -2.86 -15.00
N TYR A 112 10.61 -1.69 -14.39
CA TYR A 112 10.53 -0.42 -15.10
C TYR A 112 11.90 0.23 -15.19
N LYS A 113 12.42 0.42 -16.41
CA LYS A 113 13.72 1.07 -16.65
C LYS A 113 13.73 2.53 -16.22
N ASN A 114 12.61 3.22 -16.41
CA ASN A 114 12.45 4.64 -16.13
C ASN A 114 11.39 4.87 -15.03
N LEU A 115 11.57 4.22 -13.86
CA LEU A 115 10.66 4.42 -12.74
C LEU A 115 10.84 5.86 -12.19
N PRO A 116 9.75 6.67 -12.11
CA PRO A 116 9.84 8.08 -11.73
C PRO A 116 9.99 8.32 -10.22
N TYR A 117 10.39 7.31 -9.47
CA TYR A 117 10.67 7.38 -8.03
C TYR A 117 11.66 6.30 -7.61
N LYS A 118 12.26 6.51 -6.45
CA LYS A 118 13.19 5.59 -5.80
C LYS A 118 12.64 5.10 -4.47
N MET A 119 13.23 4.05 -3.93
CA MET A 119 12.84 3.52 -2.61
C MET A 119 13.07 4.56 -1.50
N GLU A 120 14.12 5.35 -1.62
CA GLU A 120 14.54 6.38 -0.67
C GLU A 120 13.63 7.60 -0.65
N ASP A 121 12.75 7.76 -1.64
CA ASP A 121 11.79 8.89 -1.70
C ASP A 121 10.62 8.72 -0.73
N MET A 122 10.50 7.56 -0.09
CA MET A 122 9.42 7.22 0.85
C MET A 122 9.96 6.59 2.13
N GLU A 123 9.28 6.85 3.24
CA GLU A 123 9.51 6.15 4.50
C GLU A 123 8.30 5.26 4.82
N PRO A 124 8.52 3.97 5.13
CA PRO A 124 7.43 3.09 5.55
C PRO A 124 6.99 3.42 6.97
N VAL A 125 5.69 3.44 7.20
CA VAL A 125 5.10 3.46 8.54
C VAL A 125 5.03 2.02 9.08
N THR A 126 4.38 1.12 8.34
CA THR A 126 4.33 -0.32 8.64
C THR A 126 3.63 -1.10 7.54
N ILE A 127 3.81 -2.42 7.51
CA ILE A 127 2.94 -3.33 6.74
C ILE A 127 1.65 -3.56 7.54
N VAL A 128 0.52 -3.34 6.91
CA VAL A 128 -0.83 -3.41 7.53
C VAL A 128 -1.37 -4.83 7.47
N ILE A 129 -1.30 -5.45 6.29
CA ILE A 129 -1.80 -6.81 6.03
C ILE A 129 -0.88 -7.53 5.06
N ALA A 130 -0.75 -8.83 5.28
CA ALA A 130 -0.23 -9.78 4.30
C ALA A 130 -1.27 -10.87 4.04
N ASN A 131 -1.27 -11.42 2.83
CA ASN A 131 -2.21 -12.47 2.42
C ASN A 131 -1.66 -13.30 1.26
N PRO A 132 -2.11 -14.54 1.09
CA PRO A 132 -1.82 -15.31 -0.11
C PRO A 132 -2.59 -14.76 -1.31
N ASN A 133 -2.15 -15.14 -2.50
CA ASN A 133 -2.98 -15.06 -3.68
C ASN A 133 -3.83 -16.33 -3.82
N VAL A 134 -4.86 -16.27 -4.65
CA VAL A 134 -5.76 -17.38 -4.96
C VAL A 134 -5.99 -17.45 -6.47
N LEU A 135 -5.79 -18.62 -7.05
CA LEU A 135 -6.17 -18.89 -8.44
C LEU A 135 -7.68 -19.07 -8.51
N VAL A 136 -8.35 -18.16 -9.17
CA VAL A 136 -9.81 -18.15 -9.34
C VAL A 136 -10.20 -18.15 -10.82
N VAL A 137 -11.34 -18.77 -11.08
CA VAL A 137 -12.06 -18.74 -12.36
C VAL A 137 -13.52 -18.37 -12.10
N ASN A 138 -14.24 -17.95 -13.14
CA ASN A 138 -15.70 -17.82 -13.04
C ASN A 138 -16.32 -19.17 -12.64
N SER A 139 -17.38 -19.16 -11.81
CA SER A 139 -18.06 -20.40 -11.34
C SER A 139 -18.57 -21.28 -12.48
N ASP A 140 -18.94 -20.70 -13.62
CA ASP A 140 -19.45 -21.40 -14.79
C ASP A 140 -18.32 -21.98 -15.68
N PHE A 141 -17.07 -21.61 -15.41
CA PHE A 141 -15.92 -22.15 -16.13
C PHE A 141 -15.78 -23.66 -15.85
N PRO A 142 -15.54 -24.50 -16.89
CA PRO A 142 -15.61 -25.95 -16.73
C PRO A 142 -14.55 -26.55 -15.80
N ALA A 143 -13.34 -25.98 -15.74
CA ALA A 143 -12.29 -26.51 -14.87
C ALA A 143 -12.66 -26.38 -13.37
N LYS A 144 -12.51 -27.46 -12.64
CA LYS A 144 -12.76 -27.56 -11.18
C LYS A 144 -11.46 -27.67 -10.38
N THR A 145 -10.36 -27.99 -11.05
CA THR A 145 -9.02 -28.14 -10.45
C THR A 145 -7.97 -27.39 -11.27
N VAL A 146 -6.81 -27.15 -10.66
CA VAL A 146 -5.65 -26.57 -11.36
C VAL A 146 -5.22 -27.47 -12.54
N GLY A 147 -5.20 -28.78 -12.32
CA GLY A 147 -4.83 -29.77 -13.35
C GLY A 147 -5.76 -29.71 -14.57
N GLU A 148 -7.07 -29.62 -14.37
CA GLU A 148 -8.04 -29.47 -15.45
C GLU A 148 -7.84 -28.15 -16.21
N LEU A 149 -7.64 -27.03 -15.51
CA LEU A 149 -7.35 -25.73 -16.14
C LEU A 149 -6.10 -25.80 -17.02
N VAL A 150 -5.04 -26.39 -16.50
CA VAL A 150 -3.76 -26.55 -17.22
C VAL A 150 -3.92 -27.46 -18.44
N ALA A 151 -4.65 -28.59 -18.30
CA ALA A 151 -4.91 -29.49 -19.41
C ALA A 151 -5.69 -28.78 -20.54
N MET A 152 -6.73 -28.01 -20.18
CA MET A 152 -7.51 -27.22 -21.13
C MET A 152 -6.65 -26.15 -21.83
N ALA A 153 -5.76 -25.45 -21.09
CA ALA A 153 -4.90 -24.43 -21.65
C ALA A 153 -3.84 -25.05 -22.61
N LYS A 154 -3.28 -26.21 -22.25
CA LYS A 154 -2.33 -26.92 -23.12
C LYS A 154 -2.99 -27.43 -24.42
N ALA A 155 -4.24 -27.87 -24.34
CA ALA A 155 -5.00 -28.31 -25.52
C ALA A 155 -5.43 -27.15 -26.45
N ASN A 156 -5.40 -25.91 -25.97
CA ASN A 156 -5.86 -24.73 -26.72
C ASN A 156 -4.92 -23.54 -26.47
N PRO A 157 -3.70 -23.56 -27.03
CA PRO A 157 -2.73 -22.46 -26.85
C PRO A 157 -3.30 -21.12 -27.33
N GLY A 158 -3.06 -20.04 -26.59
CA GLY A 158 -3.51 -18.68 -26.90
C GLY A 158 -5.01 -18.42 -26.76
N LYS A 159 -5.83 -19.44 -26.38
CA LYS A 159 -7.29 -19.29 -26.28
C LYS A 159 -7.73 -18.64 -24.96
N TYR A 160 -7.03 -18.92 -23.89
CA TYR A 160 -7.40 -18.49 -22.55
C TYR A 160 -6.56 -17.28 -22.12
N SER A 161 -7.10 -16.51 -21.18
CA SER A 161 -6.45 -15.30 -20.67
C SER A 161 -6.39 -15.29 -19.15
N PHE A 162 -5.40 -14.58 -18.62
CA PHE A 162 -5.39 -14.24 -17.20
C PHE A 162 -5.39 -12.73 -16.99
N ALA A 163 -6.22 -12.27 -16.04
CA ALA A 163 -6.29 -10.87 -15.67
C ALA A 163 -5.26 -10.55 -14.59
N SER A 164 -4.78 -9.29 -14.57
CA SER A 164 -4.00 -8.76 -13.47
C SER A 164 -4.40 -7.34 -13.08
N SER A 165 -4.00 -6.91 -11.90
CA SER A 165 -4.18 -5.53 -11.43
C SER A 165 -3.18 -4.54 -12.03
N GLY A 166 -2.44 -4.94 -13.05
CA GLY A 166 -1.41 -4.19 -13.75
C GLY A 166 -0.08 -4.92 -13.77
N ARG A 167 0.77 -4.60 -14.76
CA ARG A 167 2.11 -5.20 -14.88
C ARG A 167 2.96 -4.86 -13.66
N GLY A 168 3.70 -5.85 -13.13
CA GLY A 168 4.51 -5.66 -11.92
C GLY A 168 3.75 -5.77 -10.59
N GLN A 169 2.46 -6.08 -10.60
CA GLN A 169 1.72 -6.40 -9.39
C GLN A 169 1.86 -7.89 -9.03
N SER A 170 1.65 -8.27 -7.75
CA SER A 170 1.72 -9.67 -7.31
C SER A 170 0.83 -10.60 -8.14
N ILE A 171 -0.32 -10.11 -8.56
CA ILE A 171 -1.30 -10.82 -9.38
C ILE A 171 -0.72 -11.14 -10.77
N HIS A 172 -0.03 -10.18 -11.39
CA HIS A 172 0.67 -10.39 -12.66
C HIS A 172 1.79 -11.43 -12.49
N MET A 173 2.68 -11.22 -11.49
CA MET A 173 3.81 -12.10 -11.24
C MET A 173 3.36 -13.54 -10.94
N SER A 174 2.26 -13.71 -10.23
CA SER A 174 1.68 -15.04 -9.97
C SER A 174 1.10 -15.68 -11.21
N GLY A 175 0.46 -14.90 -12.10
CA GLY A 175 -0.03 -15.38 -13.39
C GLY A 175 1.10 -15.83 -14.29
N GLU A 176 2.19 -15.04 -14.39
CA GLU A 176 3.39 -15.40 -15.15
C GLU A 176 4.09 -16.65 -14.57
N LEU A 177 4.17 -16.76 -13.25
CA LEU A 177 4.73 -17.94 -12.60
C LEU A 177 3.91 -19.20 -12.93
N LEU A 178 2.58 -19.11 -12.94
CA LEU A 178 1.71 -20.20 -13.38
C LEU A 178 1.96 -20.54 -14.85
N ARG A 179 1.99 -19.53 -15.72
CA ARG A 179 2.23 -19.71 -17.15
C ARG A 179 3.54 -20.47 -17.42
N LEU A 180 4.60 -20.07 -16.74
CA LEU A 180 5.93 -20.66 -16.87
C LEU A 180 6.00 -22.09 -16.31
N GLN A 181 5.56 -22.30 -15.05
CA GLN A 181 5.65 -23.60 -14.41
C GLN A 181 4.73 -24.66 -15.03
N ALA A 182 3.56 -24.24 -15.49
CA ALA A 182 2.62 -25.12 -16.16
C ALA A 182 2.95 -25.36 -17.64
N GLY A 183 3.80 -24.52 -18.26
CA GLY A 183 4.11 -24.57 -19.69
C GLY A 183 2.86 -24.34 -20.53
N ILE A 184 2.05 -23.34 -20.20
CA ILE A 184 0.81 -22.98 -20.88
C ILE A 184 0.97 -21.65 -21.64
N ASP A 185 0.33 -21.57 -22.80
CA ASP A 185 0.23 -20.32 -23.56
C ASP A 185 -1.13 -19.66 -23.28
N VAL A 186 -1.10 -18.57 -22.51
CA VAL A 186 -2.26 -17.79 -22.08
C VAL A 186 -1.98 -16.30 -22.21
N ILE A 187 -3.00 -15.51 -22.56
CA ILE A 187 -2.89 -14.09 -22.84
C ILE A 187 -2.98 -13.29 -21.53
N HIS A 188 -2.01 -12.44 -21.25
CA HIS A 188 -2.09 -11.50 -20.13
C HIS A 188 -2.95 -10.28 -20.47
N VAL A 189 -3.94 -9.98 -19.63
CA VAL A 189 -4.83 -8.81 -19.72
C VAL A 189 -4.63 -7.91 -18.50
N PRO A 190 -3.88 -6.79 -18.61
CA PRO A 190 -3.64 -5.88 -17.48
C PRO A 190 -4.79 -4.89 -17.27
N TYR A 191 -5.14 -4.65 -16.01
CA TYR A 191 -6.13 -3.67 -15.57
C TYR A 191 -5.50 -2.61 -14.65
N LYS A 192 -6.23 -1.51 -14.37
CA LYS A 192 -5.81 -0.45 -13.44
C LYS A 192 -6.07 -0.80 -11.96
N GLY A 193 -6.06 -2.09 -11.60
CA GLY A 193 -6.33 -2.61 -10.26
C GLY A 193 -7.20 -3.86 -10.30
N ALA A 194 -7.37 -4.55 -9.16
CA ALA A 194 -8.10 -5.81 -9.09
C ALA A 194 -9.62 -5.64 -9.28
N GLY A 195 -10.22 -4.51 -8.87
CA GLY A 195 -11.66 -4.29 -9.00
C GLY A 195 -12.19 -4.49 -10.43
N PRO A 196 -11.73 -3.73 -11.44
CA PRO A 196 -12.15 -3.91 -12.83
C PRO A 196 -11.76 -5.30 -13.40
N ALA A 197 -10.63 -5.87 -12.99
CA ALA A 197 -10.22 -7.22 -13.41
C ALA A 197 -11.20 -8.29 -12.90
N LEU A 198 -11.65 -8.18 -11.65
CA LEU A 198 -12.66 -9.06 -11.06
C LEU A 198 -14.04 -8.90 -11.72
N ALA A 199 -14.43 -7.67 -12.10
CA ALA A 199 -15.67 -7.45 -12.82
C ALA A 199 -15.69 -8.21 -14.16
N ASP A 200 -14.59 -8.15 -14.93
CA ASP A 200 -14.45 -8.87 -16.19
C ASP A 200 -14.33 -10.39 -16.01
N LEU A 201 -13.70 -10.85 -14.92
CA LEU A 201 -13.65 -12.27 -14.58
C LEU A 201 -15.05 -12.80 -14.23
N LEU A 202 -15.83 -12.06 -13.45
CA LEU A 202 -17.23 -12.37 -13.12
C LEU A 202 -18.13 -12.35 -14.35
N GLY A 203 -17.84 -11.47 -15.30
CA GLY A 203 -18.53 -11.38 -16.60
C GLY A 203 -18.05 -12.38 -17.65
N GLY A 204 -17.06 -13.24 -17.33
CA GLY A 204 -16.50 -14.22 -18.27
C GLY A 204 -15.67 -13.64 -19.41
N GLN A 205 -15.30 -12.35 -19.34
CA GLN A 205 -14.48 -11.68 -20.36
C GLN A 205 -13.01 -12.13 -20.31
N VAL A 206 -12.54 -12.58 -19.16
CA VAL A 206 -11.23 -13.20 -18.94
C VAL A 206 -11.41 -14.54 -18.24
N THR A 207 -10.45 -15.46 -18.43
CA THR A 207 -10.62 -16.84 -17.99
C THR A 207 -10.28 -17.05 -16.53
N MET A 208 -9.18 -16.48 -16.07
CA MET A 208 -8.64 -16.73 -14.74
C MET A 208 -7.92 -15.51 -14.17
N MET A 209 -7.68 -15.54 -12.87
CA MET A 209 -6.88 -14.56 -12.15
C MET A 209 -6.18 -15.23 -10.97
N VAL A 210 -4.92 -14.92 -10.71
CA VAL A 210 -4.25 -15.31 -9.47
C VAL A 210 -4.31 -14.09 -8.54
N ASP A 211 -5.53 -13.82 -8.02
CA ASP A 211 -5.85 -12.59 -7.29
C ASP A 211 -5.34 -12.61 -5.85
N ASN A 212 -5.27 -11.44 -5.24
CA ASN A 212 -5.10 -11.35 -3.78
C ASN A 212 -6.36 -11.85 -3.08
N LEU A 213 -6.23 -12.79 -2.16
CA LEU A 213 -7.38 -13.47 -1.56
C LEU A 213 -8.44 -12.53 -0.96
N PRO A 214 -8.10 -11.42 -0.27
CA PRO A 214 -9.12 -10.51 0.28
C PRO A 214 -10.08 -9.92 -0.75
N SER A 215 -9.63 -9.61 -1.96
CA SER A 215 -10.50 -9.05 -3.00
C SER A 215 -11.43 -10.08 -3.62
N SER A 216 -11.04 -11.35 -3.67
CA SER A 216 -11.86 -12.44 -4.22
C SER A 216 -12.74 -13.14 -3.17
N MET A 217 -12.46 -13.00 -1.88
CA MET A 217 -13.06 -13.81 -0.81
C MET A 217 -14.60 -13.74 -0.81
N SER A 218 -15.18 -12.56 -0.95
CA SER A 218 -16.64 -12.41 -0.96
C SER A 218 -17.29 -13.09 -2.16
N TYR A 219 -16.67 -13.06 -3.32
CA TYR A 219 -17.16 -13.71 -4.54
C TYR A 219 -17.01 -15.22 -4.47
N ILE A 220 -15.95 -15.73 -3.83
CA ILE A 220 -15.75 -17.16 -3.58
C ILE A 220 -16.83 -17.68 -2.62
N LYS A 221 -17.03 -17.00 -1.48
CA LYS A 221 -18.09 -17.35 -0.51
C LYS A 221 -19.50 -17.27 -1.09
N ALA A 222 -19.73 -16.35 -2.04
CA ALA A 222 -21.00 -16.22 -2.76
C ALA A 222 -21.17 -17.23 -3.91
N GLY A 223 -20.18 -18.09 -4.17
CA GLY A 223 -20.23 -19.08 -5.27
C GLY A 223 -20.16 -18.47 -6.67
N LYS A 224 -19.79 -17.20 -6.81
CA LYS A 224 -19.64 -16.50 -8.10
C LYS A 224 -18.26 -16.73 -8.74
N LEU A 225 -17.26 -16.99 -7.92
CA LEU A 225 -15.93 -17.42 -8.35
C LEU A 225 -15.62 -18.77 -7.72
N ARG A 226 -14.93 -19.62 -8.49
CA ARG A 226 -14.37 -20.88 -7.99
C ARG A 226 -12.90 -20.69 -7.71
N ALA A 227 -12.48 -20.92 -6.44
CA ALA A 227 -11.11 -21.01 -6.05
C ALA A 227 -10.54 -22.38 -6.41
N LEU A 228 -9.47 -22.42 -7.20
CA LEU A 228 -8.82 -23.67 -7.62
C LEU A 228 -7.63 -24.01 -6.71
N ALA A 229 -6.86 -23.00 -6.26
CA ALA A 229 -5.77 -23.18 -5.30
C ALA A 229 -5.37 -21.85 -4.68
N VAL A 230 -4.79 -21.89 -3.46
CA VAL A 230 -4.14 -20.75 -2.81
C VAL A 230 -2.61 -20.85 -2.97
N THR A 231 -1.93 -19.69 -2.94
CA THR A 231 -0.47 -19.63 -3.13
C THR A 231 0.34 -19.73 -1.85
N SER A 232 -0.32 -19.86 -0.71
CA SER A 232 0.33 -20.06 0.58
C SER A 232 0.89 -21.49 0.72
N LYS A 233 1.88 -21.64 1.61
CA LYS A 233 2.46 -22.96 1.97
C LYS A 233 1.41 -23.92 2.51
N ASN A 234 0.50 -23.41 3.35
CA ASN A 234 -0.59 -24.17 3.94
C ASN A 234 -1.93 -23.69 3.40
N ARG A 235 -2.96 -24.52 3.49
CA ARG A 235 -4.34 -24.10 3.18
C ARG A 235 -4.77 -22.96 4.09
N VAL A 236 -5.66 -22.12 3.59
CA VAL A 236 -6.27 -21.03 4.36
C VAL A 236 -7.47 -21.56 5.15
N ALA A 237 -7.53 -21.25 6.43
CA ALA A 237 -8.57 -21.77 7.33
C ALA A 237 -10.00 -21.41 6.88
N GLU A 238 -10.17 -20.26 6.23
CA GLU A 238 -11.43 -19.76 5.69
C GLU A 238 -11.86 -20.46 4.38
N LEU A 239 -10.95 -21.24 3.77
CA LEU A 239 -11.17 -22.03 2.55
C LEU A 239 -10.52 -23.42 2.70
N PRO A 240 -10.97 -24.26 3.67
CA PRO A 240 -10.28 -25.50 4.05
C PRO A 240 -10.25 -26.54 2.92
N ASP A 241 -11.22 -26.51 2.01
CA ASP A 241 -11.31 -27.44 0.89
C ASP A 241 -10.45 -27.02 -0.31
N VAL A 242 -9.98 -25.76 -0.35
CA VAL A 242 -9.15 -25.26 -1.45
C VAL A 242 -7.69 -25.69 -1.23
N PRO A 243 -7.09 -26.45 -2.15
CA PRO A 243 -5.70 -26.90 -2.03
C PRO A 243 -4.73 -25.74 -2.19
N THR A 244 -3.46 -25.96 -1.82
CA THR A 244 -2.39 -25.04 -2.22
C THR A 244 -1.90 -25.34 -3.64
N MET A 245 -1.22 -24.38 -4.27
CA MET A 245 -0.56 -24.60 -5.56
C MET A 245 0.45 -25.75 -5.46
N MET A 246 1.17 -25.87 -4.34
CA MET A 246 2.11 -26.98 -4.10
C MET A 246 1.39 -28.33 -4.04
N GLN A 247 0.23 -28.42 -3.38
CA GLN A 247 -0.60 -29.61 -3.37
C GLN A 247 -1.21 -29.93 -4.74
N SER A 248 -1.27 -28.95 -5.62
CA SER A 248 -1.80 -29.07 -6.99
C SER A 248 -0.73 -29.38 -8.04
N GLY A 249 0.50 -29.76 -7.60
CA GLY A 249 1.58 -30.18 -8.49
C GLY A 249 2.57 -29.09 -8.90
N PHE A 250 2.55 -27.93 -8.23
CA PHE A 250 3.46 -26.81 -8.49
C PHE A 250 4.39 -26.56 -7.30
N PRO A 251 5.47 -27.35 -7.15
CA PRO A 251 6.42 -27.18 -6.05
C PRO A 251 7.07 -25.78 -6.13
N ASN A 252 7.31 -25.17 -4.99
CA ASN A 252 7.88 -23.83 -4.87
C ASN A 252 6.99 -22.67 -5.40
N PHE A 253 5.72 -22.93 -5.66
CA PHE A 253 4.77 -21.87 -5.96
C PHE A 253 4.24 -21.24 -4.66
N GLU A 254 5.02 -20.34 -4.10
CA GLU A 254 4.65 -19.60 -2.89
C GLU A 254 4.72 -18.10 -3.15
N VAL A 255 3.57 -17.43 -3.06
CA VAL A 255 3.45 -15.97 -3.21
C VAL A 255 2.60 -15.41 -2.07
N THR A 256 3.18 -14.45 -1.36
CA THR A 256 2.50 -13.65 -0.36
C THR A 256 2.52 -12.20 -0.83
N ALA A 257 1.34 -11.61 -0.95
CA ALA A 257 1.19 -10.18 -1.17
C ALA A 257 1.15 -9.45 0.17
N TRP A 258 1.62 -8.21 0.19
CA TRP A 258 1.58 -7.35 1.36
C TRP A 258 1.20 -5.93 0.99
N PHE A 259 0.60 -5.22 1.96
CA PHE A 259 0.08 -3.87 1.82
C PHE A 259 0.51 -3.05 3.03
N GLY A 260 1.04 -1.85 2.81
CA GLY A 260 1.62 -1.04 3.86
C GLY A 260 1.34 0.44 3.69
N LEU A 261 1.51 1.18 4.77
CA LEU A 261 1.42 2.64 4.79
C LEU A 261 2.80 3.26 4.66
N PHE A 262 2.87 4.28 3.80
CA PHE A 262 4.08 5.02 3.48
C PHE A 262 3.81 6.53 3.58
N VAL A 263 4.85 7.28 3.93
CA VAL A 263 4.89 8.75 3.91
C VAL A 263 6.02 9.22 3.01
N PRO A 264 6.01 10.49 2.52
CA PRO A 264 7.15 11.04 1.78
C PRO A 264 8.42 11.04 2.63
N ALA A 265 9.57 10.86 2.01
CA ALA A 265 10.86 11.04 2.66
C ALA A 265 10.97 12.45 3.26
N GLY A 266 11.69 12.57 4.39
CA GLY A 266 11.78 13.85 5.13
C GLY A 266 10.63 14.10 6.09
N THR A 267 9.61 13.22 6.18
CA THR A 267 8.60 13.28 7.25
C THR A 267 9.29 13.13 8.61
N PRO A 268 9.05 14.06 9.58
CA PRO A 268 9.73 14.03 10.87
C PRO A 268 9.52 12.71 11.62
N LYS A 269 10.59 12.15 12.17
CA LYS A 269 10.52 10.88 12.91
C LYS A 269 9.43 10.84 13.99
N PRO A 270 9.19 11.89 14.82
CA PRO A 270 8.12 11.86 15.79
C PRO A 270 6.71 11.71 15.19
N VAL A 271 6.53 12.21 13.94
CA VAL A 271 5.28 12.07 13.19
C VAL A 271 5.12 10.62 12.71
N ILE A 272 6.17 10.03 12.14
CA ILE A 272 6.18 8.62 11.72
C ILE A 272 5.91 7.70 12.92
N ASP A 273 6.59 7.93 14.04
CA ASP A 273 6.41 7.16 15.27
C ASP A 273 4.96 7.24 15.79
N LYS A 274 4.34 8.43 15.74
CA LYS A 274 2.95 8.61 16.15
C LYS A 274 1.97 7.88 15.21
N LEU A 275 2.18 7.99 13.91
CA LEU A 275 1.39 7.24 12.91
C LEU A 275 1.54 5.72 13.11
N TYR A 276 2.77 5.24 13.29
CA TYR A 276 3.05 3.82 13.56
C TYR A 276 2.32 3.32 14.80
N VAL A 277 2.41 4.04 15.93
CA VAL A 277 1.73 3.64 17.18
C VAL A 277 0.21 3.56 16.98
N ALA A 278 -0.38 4.53 16.29
CA ALA A 278 -1.82 4.53 16.01
C ALA A 278 -2.23 3.36 15.10
N VAL A 279 -1.46 3.11 14.02
CA VAL A 279 -1.72 1.98 13.12
C VAL A 279 -1.56 0.65 13.86
N LYS A 280 -0.50 0.50 14.65
CA LYS A 280 -0.27 -0.72 15.43
C LYS A 280 -1.43 -1.02 16.38
N LYS A 281 -1.89 -0.02 17.13
CA LYS A 281 -3.06 -0.16 18.00
C LYS A 281 -4.30 -0.58 17.20
N ALA A 282 -4.55 0.05 16.05
CA ALA A 282 -5.66 -0.33 15.17
C ALA A 282 -5.56 -1.80 14.73
N LEU A 283 -4.37 -2.28 14.34
CA LEU A 283 -4.13 -3.66 13.94
C LEU A 283 -4.29 -4.67 15.10
N GLU A 284 -4.10 -4.25 16.32
CA GLU A 284 -4.26 -5.09 17.52
C GLU A 284 -5.72 -5.21 17.98
N THR A 285 -6.63 -4.40 17.46
CA THR A 285 -8.06 -4.48 17.81
C THR A 285 -8.67 -5.82 17.36
N PRO A 286 -9.59 -6.40 18.19
CA PRO A 286 -10.30 -7.63 17.79
C PRO A 286 -11.05 -7.48 16.46
N GLU A 287 -11.58 -6.29 16.19
CA GLU A 287 -12.31 -5.97 14.96
C GLU A 287 -11.43 -6.15 13.71
N ILE A 288 -10.24 -5.56 13.69
CA ILE A 288 -9.32 -5.67 12.56
C ILE A 288 -8.75 -7.09 12.44
N LYS A 289 -8.37 -7.72 13.55
CA LYS A 289 -7.88 -9.11 13.54
C LYS A 289 -8.91 -10.05 12.94
N GLN A 290 -10.17 -9.93 13.36
CA GLN A 290 -11.25 -10.75 12.82
C GLN A 290 -11.49 -10.43 11.33
N ARG A 291 -11.51 -9.15 10.95
CA ARG A 291 -11.69 -8.74 9.56
C ARG A 291 -10.60 -9.28 8.63
N TRP A 292 -9.31 -9.20 9.05
CA TRP A 292 -8.23 -9.77 8.25
C TRP A 292 -8.35 -11.29 8.12
N LYS A 293 -8.68 -11.97 9.22
CA LYS A 293 -8.95 -13.41 9.21
C LYS A 293 -10.07 -13.76 8.23
N ASP A 294 -11.24 -13.10 8.32
CA ASP A 294 -12.39 -13.36 7.44
C ASP A 294 -12.08 -13.18 5.94
N LEU A 295 -11.09 -12.34 5.65
CA LEU A 295 -10.57 -12.07 4.31
C LEU A 295 -9.42 -13.00 3.90
N GLY A 296 -8.98 -13.92 4.78
CA GLY A 296 -7.89 -14.86 4.53
C GLY A 296 -6.49 -14.23 4.58
N GLY A 297 -6.36 -13.10 5.29
CA GLY A 297 -5.09 -12.41 5.53
C GLY A 297 -4.76 -12.32 7.01
N TRP A 298 -3.61 -11.71 7.33
CA TRP A 298 -3.17 -11.46 8.70
C TRP A 298 -2.52 -10.10 8.85
N ALA A 299 -2.65 -9.53 10.05
CA ALA A 299 -1.98 -8.29 10.42
C ALA A 299 -0.47 -8.53 10.57
N VAL A 300 0.35 -7.54 10.19
CA VAL A 300 1.81 -7.56 10.36
C VAL A 300 2.21 -6.58 11.46
N GLY A 301 2.22 -5.28 11.20
CA GLY A 301 2.45 -4.25 12.22
C GLY A 301 3.87 -4.15 12.74
N ASP A 302 4.87 -4.51 11.91
CA ASP A 302 6.29 -4.37 12.24
C ASP A 302 6.71 -2.91 12.38
N THR A 303 7.80 -2.66 13.12
CA THR A 303 8.35 -1.32 13.25
C THR A 303 8.76 -0.73 11.88
N PRO A 304 8.79 0.61 11.72
CA PRO A 304 9.24 1.24 10.48
C PRO A 304 10.62 0.74 10.02
N ALA A 305 11.55 0.54 10.97
CA ALA A 305 12.89 0.03 10.68
C ALA A 305 12.86 -1.42 10.13
N ASN A 306 12.12 -2.32 10.77
CA ASN A 306 11.98 -3.70 10.30
C ASN A 306 11.23 -3.75 8.96
N THR A 307 10.21 -2.92 8.79
CA THR A 307 9.48 -2.78 7.52
C THR A 307 10.43 -2.35 6.38
N LYS A 308 11.34 -1.42 6.63
CA LYS A 308 12.35 -0.99 5.64
C LYS A 308 13.28 -2.14 5.23
N ILE A 309 13.75 -2.92 6.21
CA ILE A 309 14.57 -4.12 5.96
C ILE A 309 13.79 -5.16 5.15
N PHE A 310 12.54 -5.43 5.51
CA PHE A 310 11.67 -6.36 4.82
C PHE A 310 11.46 -5.95 3.35
N ILE A 311 11.14 -4.69 3.08
CA ILE A 311 10.92 -4.18 1.72
C ILE A 311 12.19 -4.30 0.86
N ALA A 312 13.36 -4.02 1.43
CA ALA A 312 14.64 -4.17 0.73
C ALA A 312 14.91 -5.65 0.36
N ALA A 313 14.58 -6.58 1.24
CA ALA A 313 14.68 -8.01 0.97
C ALA A 313 13.67 -8.46 -0.11
N GLU A 314 12.44 -7.97 -0.06
CA GLU A 314 11.43 -8.23 -1.08
C GLU A 314 11.85 -7.70 -2.46
N LYS A 315 12.39 -6.48 -2.54
CA LYS A 315 12.94 -5.94 -3.80
C LYS A 315 13.96 -6.91 -4.41
N LYS A 316 14.94 -7.37 -3.61
CA LYS A 316 15.99 -8.29 -4.08
C LYS A 316 15.41 -9.64 -4.53
N LYS A 317 14.45 -10.19 -3.79
CA LYS A 317 13.75 -11.42 -4.14
C LYS A 317 13.04 -11.30 -5.51
N TRP A 318 12.29 -10.22 -5.70
CA TRP A 318 11.52 -10.02 -6.92
C TRP A 318 12.39 -9.68 -8.13
N GLU A 319 13.54 -9.05 -7.92
CA GLU A 319 14.55 -8.88 -8.96
C GLU A 319 15.04 -10.24 -9.50
N GLN A 320 15.33 -11.19 -8.61
CA GLN A 320 15.71 -12.55 -8.98
C GLN A 320 14.58 -13.28 -9.72
N VAL A 321 13.35 -13.16 -9.23
CA VAL A 321 12.17 -13.79 -9.88
C VAL A 321 11.93 -13.20 -11.27
N ALA A 322 12.01 -11.89 -11.45
CA ALA A 322 11.82 -11.23 -12.75
C ALA A 322 12.87 -11.68 -13.76
N GLN A 323 14.13 -11.76 -13.34
CA GLN A 323 15.23 -12.25 -14.19
C GLN A 323 15.03 -13.72 -14.60
N GLN A 324 14.70 -14.61 -13.66
CA GLN A 324 14.47 -16.03 -13.92
C GLN A 324 13.27 -16.27 -14.83
N ALA A 325 12.20 -15.51 -14.61
CA ALA A 325 10.97 -15.58 -15.39
C ALA A 325 11.06 -14.86 -16.76
N LYS A 326 12.18 -14.19 -17.04
CA LYS A 326 12.39 -13.37 -18.25
C LYS A 326 11.24 -12.38 -18.48
N ILE A 327 10.71 -11.83 -17.39
CA ILE A 327 9.70 -10.78 -17.46
C ILE A 327 10.43 -9.50 -17.83
N GLU A 328 10.14 -8.97 -19.02
CA GLU A 328 10.80 -7.77 -19.52
C GLU A 328 10.37 -6.54 -18.74
N ALA A 329 11.35 -5.68 -18.46
CA ALA A 329 11.13 -4.32 -17.98
C ALA A 329 10.61 -3.45 -19.13
N GLU A 330 9.63 -2.61 -18.86
CA GLU A 330 9.16 -1.58 -19.80
C GLU A 330 10.05 -0.35 -19.81
#